data_73f2109d9ededba3c37c0e4fabc395e5
#
_entry.id   73f2109d9ededba3c37c0e4fabc395e5
#
_cell.length_a   1.000
_cell.length_b   1.000
_cell.length_c   1.000
_cell.angle_alpha   90.00
_cell.angle_beta   90.00
_cell.angle_gamma   90.00
#
_symmetry.space_group_name_H-M   'P 1'
#
loop_
_entity.id
_entity.type
_entity.pdbx_description
1 polymer ?
#
loop_
_entity_poly.entity_id
_entity_poly.type
_entity_poly.pdbx_seq_one_letter_code
_entity_poly.pdbx_strand_id
1 'polypeptide(L)'
;MPRNLSRVFTAITPPIVVIGVIGAIAAAGCINREVAAVDPNQNVEQFKDIPVEINRNIDILFVIDNSGSMAEEQASLQQNFNRFINVLENIEGGLPNVHIGVVSTDVGAGPFNISGCSGSGDNGILQNAPRNAGCSPPAGQFISDTANPDGTRQTNYTDPLIDTFGCIARLGIDGCGFEQPLESMRRSLDGRNAQNAGFERDDAFLAVIIIADEDDCSTDNTQMFDTSQNSIDDPLGPLSSFRCFEFGVVCNPDNPRNTGNKSECVPRDDSQYMFPVQEYIDFLKDLKEDPNLIIVAGIIGNTDPVVVGADMNGSPKLEPSCQSAAGTADPGIRLRHFLEAFPQRNTITTICNEDLSDALTVIAELLRSVIGSPCLEGAIKQDPLECQVSDVRFPNTDRQEETILAKCNNADGEAATNQPCWLIFQDTAACPDTQTGLTIEVYPETYEPPTGTHRYVRCVVE
;
A
#
# COMPACT_ATOMS: atom_id res chain seq x y z
N MET A 1 12.04 -50.17 -48.81
CA MET A 1 11.24 -51.28 -49.31
C MET A 1 9.97 -51.39 -48.49
N PRO A 2 8.88 -51.80 -49.07
CA PRO A 2 7.85 -50.83 -49.53
C PRO A 2 6.44 -51.18 -49.06
N ARG A 3 5.55 -50.34 -49.50
CA ARG A 3 4.11 -50.48 -49.97
C ARG A 3 3.04 -50.13 -48.96
N ASN A 4 2.40 -48.97 -49.16
CA ASN A 4 1.21 -48.67 -49.99
C ASN A 4 0.08 -49.69 -49.88
N LEU A 5 -1.08 -49.20 -49.48
CA LEU A 5 -2.30 -49.34 -50.32
C LEU A 5 -3.47 -48.54 -49.72
N SER A 6 -3.91 -47.55 -50.46
CA SER A 6 -5.18 -46.86 -50.43
C SER A 6 -6.34 -47.78 -50.79
N ARG A 7 -7.53 -47.55 -50.27
CA ARG A 7 -8.81 -47.72 -51.00
C ARG A 7 -9.88 -46.77 -50.51
N VAL A 8 -10.30 -46.00 -51.46
CA VAL A 8 -11.54 -45.22 -51.56
C VAL A 8 -12.72 -46.18 -51.74
N PHE A 9 -13.85 -45.90 -51.10
CA PHE A 9 -15.19 -46.25 -51.65
C PHE A 9 -16.25 -45.26 -51.23
N THR A 10 -17.07 -44.94 -52.17
CA THR A 10 -18.05 -43.92 -52.40
C THR A 10 -19.37 -44.18 -51.70
N ALA A 11 -20.05 -43.11 -51.40
CA ALA A 11 -21.44 -42.77 -51.15
C ALA A 11 -22.57 -43.82 -51.44
N ILE A 12 -23.57 -43.82 -50.58
CA ILE A 12 -25.00 -43.91 -50.92
C ILE A 12 -25.84 -43.30 -49.78
N THR A 13 -26.63 -42.26 -50.08
CA THR A 13 -27.81 -41.81 -49.34
C THR A 13 -29.02 -42.54 -49.79
N PRO A 14 -30.07 -42.75 -49.00
CA PRO A 14 -31.32 -42.02 -49.06
C PRO A 14 -32.09 -41.94 -47.70
N PRO A 15 -33.40 -41.56 -47.63
CA PRO A 15 -33.82 -40.25 -47.18
C PRO A 15 -34.77 -40.29 -45.93
N ILE A 16 -34.88 -39.14 -45.32
CA ILE A 16 -36.01 -38.48 -44.63
C ILE A 16 -37.05 -39.36 -43.90
N VAL A 17 -37.13 -39.23 -42.58
CA VAL A 17 -38.38 -39.10 -41.84
C VAL A 17 -38.26 -38.02 -40.75
N VAL A 18 -39.05 -36.99 -40.93
CA VAL A 18 -39.30 -35.93 -39.94
C VAL A 18 -40.30 -36.45 -38.94
N ILE A 19 -39.95 -36.61 -37.70
CA ILE A 19 -40.91 -36.67 -36.58
C ILE A 19 -40.49 -35.62 -35.56
N GLY A 20 -41.32 -34.61 -35.52
CA GLY A 20 -41.18 -33.54 -34.50
C GLY A 20 -41.49 -34.09 -33.11
N VAL A 21 -40.58 -33.88 -32.20
CA VAL A 21 -40.86 -33.90 -30.75
C VAL A 21 -40.57 -32.51 -30.24
N ILE A 22 -41.63 -31.77 -29.97
CA ILE A 22 -41.60 -30.53 -29.18
C ILE A 22 -41.33 -30.96 -27.75
N GLY A 23 -40.08 -30.92 -27.35
CA GLY A 23 -39.64 -31.03 -25.96
C GLY A 23 -39.53 -29.63 -25.35
N ALA A 24 -40.40 -29.34 -24.41
CA ALA A 24 -40.37 -28.14 -23.60
C ALA A 24 -39.02 -28.04 -22.89
N ILE A 25 -38.16 -27.11 -23.31
CA ILE A 25 -37.01 -26.66 -22.50
C ILE A 25 -37.61 -25.72 -21.45
N ALA A 26 -37.69 -26.23 -20.22
CA ALA A 26 -37.98 -25.43 -19.06
C ALA A 26 -36.95 -24.30 -18.97
N ALA A 27 -37.41 -23.09 -19.00
CA ALA A 27 -36.63 -21.89 -18.70
C ALA A 27 -36.00 -22.05 -17.32
N ALA A 28 -34.69 -22.32 -17.27
CA ALA A 28 -33.90 -22.09 -16.08
C ALA A 28 -33.95 -20.59 -15.80
N GLY A 29 -34.47 -20.26 -14.65
CA GLY A 29 -34.82 -18.90 -14.28
C GLY A 29 -33.72 -17.92 -14.50
N CYS A 30 -34.04 -16.80 -15.10
CA CYS A 30 -33.36 -15.54 -14.87
C CYS A 30 -33.35 -15.31 -13.35
N ILE A 31 -32.18 -15.20 -12.81
CA ILE A 31 -32.00 -14.66 -11.49
C ILE A 31 -32.75 -13.31 -11.50
N ASN A 32 -33.76 -13.17 -10.64
CA ASN A 32 -34.43 -11.91 -10.40
C ASN A 32 -33.38 -10.95 -9.82
N ARG A 33 -32.62 -10.30 -10.67
CA ARG A 33 -32.06 -9.01 -10.33
C ARG A 33 -33.26 -8.08 -10.32
N GLU A 34 -33.68 -7.65 -9.15
CA GLU A 34 -34.44 -6.41 -9.04
C GLU A 34 -33.53 -5.30 -9.56
N VAL A 35 -33.59 -5.05 -10.83
CA VAL A 35 -33.11 -3.80 -11.40
C VAL A 35 -34.03 -2.76 -10.82
N ALA A 36 -33.55 -1.96 -9.86
CA ALA A 36 -34.23 -0.74 -9.47
C ALA A 36 -34.57 -0.02 -10.77
N ALA A 37 -35.86 0.33 -10.95
CA ALA A 37 -36.32 0.97 -12.16
C ALA A 37 -35.57 2.31 -12.32
N VAL A 38 -34.52 2.28 -13.11
CA VAL A 38 -33.86 3.51 -13.60
C VAL A 38 -34.79 4.08 -14.65
N ASP A 39 -35.25 5.30 -14.44
CA ASP A 39 -36.09 6.03 -15.41
C ASP A 39 -35.38 6.04 -16.78
N PRO A 40 -36.04 5.61 -17.88
CA PRO A 40 -35.41 5.47 -19.19
C PRO A 40 -35.10 6.80 -19.92
N ASN A 41 -35.17 7.93 -19.28
CA ASN A 41 -34.74 9.23 -19.84
C ASN A 41 -33.20 9.34 -19.87
N GLN A 42 -32.56 8.42 -20.56
CA GLN A 42 -31.09 8.27 -20.63
C GLN A 42 -30.34 9.37 -21.39
N ASN A 43 -30.95 10.46 -21.76
CA ASN A 43 -30.29 11.44 -22.65
C ASN A 43 -29.67 12.66 -21.96
N VAL A 44 -29.78 12.83 -20.63
CA VAL A 44 -29.27 14.03 -19.92
C VAL A 44 -28.67 13.73 -18.54
N GLU A 45 -28.83 12.53 -17.97
CA GLU A 45 -28.41 12.22 -16.61
C GLU A 45 -27.15 11.36 -16.60
N GLN A 46 -26.07 11.91 -16.04
CA GLN A 46 -24.84 11.16 -15.77
C GLN A 46 -24.87 10.71 -14.31
N PHE A 47 -24.54 9.42 -14.08
CA PHE A 47 -24.33 8.91 -12.74
C PHE A 47 -22.86 9.00 -12.38
N LYS A 48 -22.56 9.48 -11.18
CA LYS A 48 -21.22 9.47 -10.62
C LYS A 48 -21.16 8.47 -9.47
N ASP A 49 -20.21 7.56 -9.51
CA ASP A 49 -19.88 6.71 -8.37
C ASP A 49 -19.01 7.50 -7.40
N ILE A 50 -19.47 7.63 -6.16
CA ILE A 50 -18.78 8.34 -5.09
C ILE A 50 -18.48 7.28 -4.03
N PRO A 51 -17.22 6.81 -3.89
CA PRO A 51 -16.87 5.92 -2.81
C PRO A 51 -16.96 6.66 -1.48
N VAL A 52 -17.75 6.12 -0.57
CA VAL A 52 -17.82 6.58 0.81
C VAL A 52 -17.29 5.48 1.69
N GLU A 53 -16.13 5.70 2.26
CA GLU A 53 -15.51 4.74 3.16
C GLU A 53 -15.99 4.98 4.58
N ILE A 54 -16.37 3.90 5.26
CA ILE A 54 -16.80 3.93 6.66
C ILE A 54 -15.74 3.40 7.61
N ASN A 55 -14.75 2.72 7.07
CA ASN A 55 -13.66 2.20 7.88
C ASN A 55 -12.66 3.31 8.18
N ARG A 56 -12.67 3.76 9.42
CA ARG A 56 -11.74 4.79 9.92
C ARG A 56 -10.57 4.22 10.71
N ASN A 57 -10.36 2.91 10.66
CA ASN A 57 -9.22 2.27 11.29
C ASN A 57 -8.05 2.23 10.31
N ILE A 58 -6.89 2.72 10.71
CA ILE A 58 -5.69 2.67 9.90
C ILE A 58 -4.45 2.37 10.73
N ASP A 59 -3.68 1.39 10.29
CA ASP A 59 -2.37 1.03 10.82
C ASP A 59 -1.30 1.55 9.86
N ILE A 60 -0.39 2.40 10.34
CA ILE A 60 0.62 3.07 9.54
C ILE A 60 2.00 2.57 9.97
N LEU A 61 2.65 1.81 9.10
CA LEU A 61 4.00 1.32 9.30
C LEU A 61 5.00 2.18 8.52
N PHE A 62 5.86 2.87 9.23
CA PHE A 62 7.03 3.53 8.64
C PHE A 62 8.22 2.57 8.66
N VAL A 63 8.77 2.30 7.50
CA VAL A 63 10.01 1.56 7.31
C VAL A 63 11.07 2.59 6.96
N ILE A 64 11.91 2.95 7.93
CA ILE A 64 12.85 4.05 7.80
C ILE A 64 14.27 3.51 7.78
N ASP A 65 14.99 3.87 6.76
CA ASP A 65 16.40 3.58 6.67
C ASP A 65 17.17 4.37 7.75
N ASN A 66 18.06 3.63 8.43
CA ASN A 66 18.92 4.15 9.50
C ASN A 66 20.41 3.92 9.21
N SER A 67 20.76 3.77 7.94
CA SER A 67 22.15 3.74 7.47
C SER A 67 22.84 5.09 7.62
N GLY A 68 24.16 5.08 7.46
CA GLY A 68 24.97 6.29 7.66
C GLY A 68 24.74 7.41 6.64
N SER A 69 24.20 7.11 5.48
CA SER A 69 23.85 8.05 4.40
C SER A 69 22.63 8.90 4.71
N MET A 70 21.69 8.40 5.53
CA MET A 70 20.39 9.00 5.84
C MET A 70 20.40 10.18 6.84
N ALA A 71 21.57 10.75 7.16
CA ALA A 71 21.67 11.77 8.20
C ALA A 71 20.85 13.02 7.90
N GLU A 72 20.92 13.52 6.68
CA GLU A 72 20.23 14.71 6.22
C GLU A 72 18.74 14.43 6.01
N GLU A 73 18.41 13.28 5.45
CA GLU A 73 17.04 12.84 5.15
C GLU A 73 16.23 12.64 6.45
N GLN A 74 16.81 12.01 7.47
CA GLN A 74 16.15 11.87 8.77
C GLN A 74 15.94 13.21 9.46
N ALA A 75 16.86 14.15 9.31
CA ALA A 75 16.69 15.51 9.82
C ALA A 75 15.56 16.26 9.09
N SER A 76 15.48 16.12 7.78
CA SER A 76 14.40 16.69 6.96
C SER A 76 13.05 16.05 7.28
N LEU A 77 12.99 14.73 7.39
CA LEU A 77 11.78 13.98 7.78
C LEU A 77 11.23 14.51 9.10
N GLN A 78 12.07 14.63 10.11
CA GLN A 78 11.66 15.15 11.41
C GLN A 78 11.09 16.56 11.36
N GLN A 79 11.69 17.47 10.58
CA GLN A 79 11.23 18.84 10.46
C GLN A 79 9.89 18.97 9.75
N ASN A 80 9.60 18.04 8.84
CA ASN A 80 8.46 18.10 7.95
C ASN A 80 7.31 17.15 8.32
N PHE A 81 7.51 16.32 9.33
CA PHE A 81 6.51 15.32 9.73
C PHE A 81 5.19 15.94 10.21
N ASN A 82 5.24 17.20 10.69
CA ASN A 82 4.04 17.96 11.05
C ASN A 82 3.06 18.10 9.88
N ARG A 83 3.54 18.09 8.63
CA ARG A 83 2.68 18.15 7.45
C ARG A 83 1.81 16.90 7.34
N PHE A 84 2.43 15.72 7.50
CA PHE A 84 1.73 14.45 7.48
C PHE A 84 0.65 14.37 8.56
N ILE A 85 1.01 14.65 9.82
CA ILE A 85 0.06 14.60 10.93
C ILE A 85 -1.06 15.63 10.77
N ASN A 86 -0.75 16.86 10.33
CA ASN A 86 -1.77 17.88 10.10
C ASN A 86 -2.82 17.45 9.06
N VAL A 87 -2.41 16.75 8.00
CA VAL A 87 -3.37 16.22 7.01
C VAL A 87 -4.26 15.16 7.65
N LEU A 88 -3.68 14.23 8.44
CA LEU A 88 -4.47 13.19 9.13
C LEU A 88 -5.44 13.77 10.16
N GLU A 89 -5.03 14.79 10.92
CA GLU A 89 -5.89 15.46 11.91
C GLU A 89 -7.04 16.25 11.27
N ASN A 90 -6.85 16.70 10.02
CA ASN A 90 -7.85 17.44 9.26
C ASN A 90 -8.65 16.58 8.27
N ILE A 91 -8.55 15.26 8.35
CA ILE A 91 -9.47 14.37 7.62
C ILE A 91 -10.89 14.64 8.12
N GLU A 92 -11.85 14.70 7.21
CA GLU A 92 -13.25 14.88 7.55
C GLU A 92 -13.72 13.85 8.59
N GLY A 93 -14.37 14.31 9.65
CA GLY A 93 -14.68 13.49 10.82
C GLY A 93 -13.52 13.40 11.84
N GLY A 94 -12.44 14.19 11.69
CA GLY A 94 -11.29 14.26 12.59
C GLY A 94 -10.27 13.15 12.40
N LEU A 95 -9.29 13.04 13.31
CA LEU A 95 -8.25 12.02 13.26
C LEU A 95 -8.85 10.60 13.25
N PRO A 96 -8.48 9.74 12.28
CA PRO A 96 -8.86 8.33 12.27
C PRO A 96 -8.42 7.58 13.53
N ASN A 97 -8.88 6.35 13.70
CA ASN A 97 -8.33 5.43 14.69
C ASN A 97 -6.98 4.91 14.19
N VAL A 98 -5.89 5.45 14.71
CA VAL A 98 -4.56 5.18 14.19
C VAL A 98 -3.74 4.29 15.12
N HIS A 99 -3.02 3.32 14.52
CA HIS A 99 -1.79 2.77 15.07
C HIS A 99 -0.64 3.25 14.20
N ILE A 100 0.43 3.79 14.80
CA ILE A 100 1.61 4.24 14.05
C ILE A 100 2.83 3.53 14.60
N GLY A 101 3.43 2.68 13.77
CA GLY A 101 4.66 1.95 14.07
C GLY A 101 5.83 2.42 13.21
N VAL A 102 7.02 2.31 13.75
CA VAL A 102 8.27 2.58 13.03
C VAL A 102 9.18 1.37 13.12
N VAL A 103 9.78 0.98 12.03
CA VAL A 103 10.80 -0.07 11.97
C VAL A 103 11.99 0.42 11.15
N SER A 104 13.21 0.03 11.54
CA SER A 104 14.40 0.30 10.74
C SER A 104 14.54 -0.71 9.61
N THR A 105 15.38 -0.41 8.62
CA THR A 105 15.78 -1.34 7.56
C THR A 105 16.84 -2.35 8.00
N ASP A 106 17.34 -2.25 9.24
CA ASP A 106 18.42 -3.08 9.77
C ASP A 106 17.94 -4.48 10.18
N VAL A 107 18.27 -5.45 9.36
CA VAL A 107 18.06 -6.89 9.62
C VAL A 107 19.37 -7.60 9.92
N GLY A 108 20.47 -6.87 9.95
CA GLY A 108 21.81 -7.38 10.18
C GLY A 108 22.38 -8.23 9.04
N ALA A 109 23.58 -8.73 9.24
CA ALA A 109 24.29 -9.58 8.27
C ALA A 109 24.48 -11.04 8.75
N GLY A 110 23.65 -11.49 9.68
CA GLY A 110 23.72 -12.85 10.23
C GLY A 110 25.06 -13.14 10.94
N PRO A 111 25.78 -14.20 10.56
CA PRO A 111 27.00 -14.58 11.26
C PRO A 111 28.22 -13.73 10.89
N PHE A 112 28.09 -12.83 9.93
CA PHE A 112 29.23 -12.04 9.44
C PHE A 112 29.42 -10.77 10.26
N ASN A 113 30.68 -10.48 10.57
CA ASN A 113 31.03 -9.28 11.36
C ASN A 113 31.29 -8.09 10.41
N ILE A 114 30.23 -7.37 10.12
CA ILE A 114 30.26 -6.14 9.31
C ILE A 114 29.91 -4.98 10.23
N SER A 115 30.65 -3.87 10.12
CA SER A 115 30.39 -2.68 10.92
C SER A 115 28.97 -2.17 10.68
N GLY A 116 28.21 -1.91 11.74
CA GLY A 116 26.82 -1.51 11.68
C GLY A 116 25.80 -2.66 11.47
N CYS A 117 26.26 -3.84 11.01
CA CYS A 117 25.38 -4.95 10.60
C CYS A 117 25.49 -6.17 11.52
N SER A 118 25.39 -6.01 12.82
CA SER A 118 25.60 -7.14 13.74
C SER A 118 24.39 -8.07 13.88
N GLY A 119 24.63 -9.38 13.76
CA GLY A 119 23.62 -10.42 14.04
C GLY A 119 22.35 -10.26 13.18
N SER A 120 21.22 -10.10 13.84
CA SER A 120 19.89 -9.90 13.21
C SER A 120 19.46 -8.44 13.16
N GLY A 121 20.32 -7.50 13.51
CA GLY A 121 19.94 -6.08 13.58
C GLY A 121 18.73 -5.83 14.48
N ASP A 122 17.89 -4.89 14.10
CA ASP A 122 16.60 -4.62 14.77
C ASP A 122 15.51 -5.66 14.43
N ASN A 123 15.75 -6.52 13.43
CA ASN A 123 14.94 -7.70 13.09
C ASN A 123 13.44 -7.44 12.89
N GLY A 124 13.04 -6.26 12.40
CA GLY A 124 11.64 -5.89 12.22
C GLY A 124 10.86 -5.68 13.52
N ILE A 125 11.55 -5.46 14.65
CA ILE A 125 10.90 -5.05 15.89
C ILE A 125 10.56 -3.56 15.78
N LEU A 126 9.31 -3.21 16.09
CA LEU A 126 8.87 -1.83 16.12
C LEU A 126 9.68 -1.02 17.14
N GLN A 127 10.11 0.15 16.74
CA GLN A 127 10.99 1.02 17.53
C GLN A 127 10.15 1.96 18.38
N ASN A 128 10.26 1.86 19.69
CA ASN A 128 9.53 2.72 20.64
C ASN A 128 10.45 3.57 21.52
N ALA A 129 11.75 3.37 21.45
CA ALA A 129 12.70 4.10 22.27
C ALA A 129 13.48 5.06 21.38
N PRO A 130 13.51 6.36 21.72
CA PRO A 130 14.29 7.32 20.98
C PRO A 130 15.77 7.01 21.13
N ARG A 131 16.49 7.00 20.02
CA ARG A 131 17.96 6.92 20.05
C ARG A 131 18.59 8.26 20.44
N ASN A 132 17.77 9.32 20.56
CA ASN A 132 18.16 10.65 21.03
C ASN A 132 17.43 11.01 22.34
N ALA A 133 18.14 11.70 23.26
CA ALA A 133 17.58 12.09 24.55
C ALA A 133 16.55 13.23 24.43
N GLY A 134 15.49 13.19 25.23
CA GLY A 134 14.64 14.35 25.52
C GLY A 134 13.23 14.32 24.96
N CYS A 135 12.72 13.18 24.53
CA CYS A 135 11.32 13.02 24.15
C CYS A 135 10.63 11.87 24.92
N SER A 136 9.30 11.89 24.96
CA SER A 136 8.48 10.88 25.62
C SER A 136 7.92 9.90 24.60
N PRO A 137 8.41 8.64 24.54
CA PRO A 137 7.87 7.64 23.64
C PRO A 137 6.48 7.18 24.08
N PRO A 138 5.72 6.50 23.20
CA PRO A 138 4.44 5.88 23.59
C PRO A 138 4.65 4.76 24.59
N ALA A 139 3.62 4.46 25.37
CA ALA A 139 3.58 3.26 26.20
C ALA A 139 3.29 2.05 25.30
N GLY A 140 4.30 1.21 25.06
CA GLY A 140 4.24 0.06 24.14
C GLY A 140 5.11 0.29 22.91
N GLN A 141 5.01 -0.59 21.90
CA GLN A 141 5.91 -0.60 20.75
C GLN A 141 5.48 0.33 19.62
N PHE A 142 4.27 0.84 19.65
CA PHE A 142 3.71 1.72 18.62
C PHE A 142 2.78 2.77 19.26
N ILE A 143 2.49 3.83 18.55
CA ILE A 143 1.50 4.82 18.93
C ILE A 143 0.11 4.24 18.67
N SER A 144 -0.79 4.38 19.63
CA SER A 144 -2.21 4.06 19.50
C SER A 144 -3.05 5.27 19.90
N ASP A 145 -3.96 5.67 19.02
CA ASP A 145 -4.91 6.76 19.23
C ASP A 145 -6.25 6.39 18.60
N THR A 146 -7.21 6.04 19.42
CA THR A 146 -8.50 5.51 18.99
C THR A 146 -9.66 6.25 19.65
N ALA A 147 -10.75 6.45 18.91
CA ALA A 147 -11.95 7.07 19.43
C ALA A 147 -12.77 6.10 20.29
N ASN A 148 -13.27 6.58 21.41
CA ASN A 148 -14.30 5.90 22.19
C ASN A 148 -15.69 6.23 21.63
N PRO A 149 -16.71 5.39 21.93
CA PRO A 149 -18.09 5.66 21.49
C PRO A 149 -18.69 6.99 21.98
N ASP A 150 -18.13 7.60 23.02
CA ASP A 150 -18.54 8.88 23.57
C ASP A 150 -17.82 10.08 22.93
N GLY A 151 -17.01 9.84 21.89
CA GLY A 151 -16.23 10.86 21.19
C GLY A 151 -14.92 11.28 21.87
N THR A 152 -14.61 10.71 23.06
CA THR A 152 -13.30 10.89 23.68
C THR A 152 -12.27 10.01 22.99
N ARG A 153 -10.97 10.34 23.11
CA ARG A 153 -9.91 9.53 22.54
C ARG A 153 -9.12 8.77 23.62
N GLN A 154 -8.78 7.54 23.30
CA GLN A 154 -7.89 6.71 24.09
C GLN A 154 -6.51 6.72 23.43
N THR A 155 -5.51 7.24 24.13
CA THR A 155 -4.14 7.34 23.65
C THR A 155 -3.19 6.60 24.59
N ASN A 156 -2.07 6.12 24.04
CA ASN A 156 -0.98 5.52 24.82
C ASN A 156 0.24 6.45 24.95
N TYR A 157 0.05 7.74 24.70
CA TYR A 157 1.07 8.78 24.79
C TYR A 157 0.56 10.02 25.53
N THR A 158 1.47 10.92 25.95
CA THR A 158 1.14 12.09 26.76
C THR A 158 1.52 13.42 26.09
N ASP A 159 2.55 13.43 25.25
CA ASP A 159 2.97 14.59 24.49
C ASP A 159 2.10 14.71 23.21
N PRO A 160 2.12 15.84 22.49
CA PRO A 160 1.43 15.91 21.21
C PRO A 160 1.81 14.75 20.27
N LEU A 161 0.87 14.29 19.46
CA LEU A 161 1.08 13.16 18.53
C LEU A 161 2.34 13.35 17.66
N ILE A 162 2.51 14.56 17.13
CA ILE A 162 3.68 14.92 16.33
C ILE A 162 5.01 14.76 17.07
N ASP A 163 5.06 15.16 18.33
CA ASP A 163 6.29 15.09 19.15
C ASP A 163 6.58 13.63 19.51
N THR A 164 5.54 12.86 19.84
CA THR A 164 5.65 11.44 20.12
C THR A 164 6.11 10.65 18.89
N PHE A 165 5.57 10.94 17.71
CA PHE A 165 6.05 10.30 16.48
C PHE A 165 7.50 10.71 16.18
N GLY A 166 7.82 12.01 16.22
CA GLY A 166 9.19 12.50 16.02
C GLY A 166 10.19 11.85 16.96
N CYS A 167 9.73 11.38 18.14
CA CYS A 167 10.53 10.66 19.10
C CYS A 167 10.92 9.25 18.60
N ILE A 168 9.98 8.48 18.08
CA ILE A 168 10.22 7.09 17.63
C ILE A 168 10.77 7.00 16.21
N ALA A 169 10.51 7.98 15.35
CA ALA A 169 11.00 8.02 13.97
C ALA A 169 12.48 8.42 13.83
N ARG A 170 13.10 8.94 14.89
CA ARG A 170 14.53 9.27 14.92
C ARG A 170 15.37 8.03 15.20
N LEU A 171 15.63 7.25 14.19
CA LEU A 171 16.33 5.98 14.34
C LEU A 171 17.85 6.15 14.46
N GLY A 172 18.40 7.33 14.11
CA GLY A 172 19.84 7.55 14.02
C GLY A 172 20.41 7.00 12.71
N ILE A 173 21.73 6.92 12.66
CA ILE A 173 22.50 6.59 11.45
C ILE A 173 23.54 5.49 11.71
N ASP A 174 23.34 4.67 12.70
CA ASP A 174 24.27 3.60 13.09
C ASP A 174 23.81 2.22 12.59
N GLY A 175 22.82 2.16 11.71
CA GLY A 175 22.27 0.93 11.13
C GLY A 175 23.18 0.25 10.12
N CYS A 176 22.72 -0.88 9.62
CA CYS A 176 23.41 -1.69 8.62
C CYS A 176 23.35 -1.00 7.24
N GLY A 177 24.48 -0.86 6.56
CA GLY A 177 24.57 -0.39 5.16
C GLY A 177 24.33 -1.49 4.13
N PHE A 178 23.54 -2.49 4.48
CA PHE A 178 22.87 -3.43 3.59
C PHE A 178 21.39 -3.40 3.99
N GLU A 179 20.70 -2.37 3.51
CA GLU A 179 19.34 -2.02 3.89
C GLU A 179 18.36 -3.06 3.38
N GLN A 180 17.50 -3.57 4.26
CA GLN A 180 16.54 -4.61 3.92
C GLN A 180 15.10 -4.16 4.23
N PRO A 181 14.60 -3.09 3.62
CA PRO A 181 13.29 -2.54 3.93
C PRO A 181 12.15 -3.53 3.72
N LEU A 182 12.16 -4.34 2.65
CA LEU A 182 11.10 -5.31 2.39
C LEU A 182 11.12 -6.45 3.39
N GLU A 183 12.29 -6.96 3.77
CA GLU A 183 12.40 -7.99 4.79
C GLU A 183 12.07 -7.46 6.18
N SER A 184 12.45 -6.21 6.49
CA SER A 184 12.11 -5.57 7.76
C SER A 184 10.60 -5.36 7.88
N MET A 185 9.93 -4.89 6.81
CA MET A 185 8.48 -4.83 6.72
C MET A 185 7.86 -6.20 7.00
N ARG A 186 8.28 -7.25 6.27
CA ARG A 186 7.75 -8.60 6.45
C ARG A 186 7.91 -9.08 7.90
N ARG A 187 9.10 -8.94 8.47
CA ARG A 187 9.37 -9.34 9.85
C ARG A 187 8.57 -8.59 10.90
N SER A 188 8.19 -7.36 10.61
CA SER A 188 7.37 -6.57 11.53
C SER A 188 5.92 -7.03 11.58
N LEU A 189 5.41 -7.66 10.50
CA LEU A 189 4.00 -7.98 10.29
C LEU A 189 3.69 -9.50 10.31
N ASP A 190 4.68 -10.40 10.18
CA ASP A 190 4.45 -11.84 10.05
C ASP A 190 4.24 -12.58 11.37
N GLY A 191 4.15 -11.86 12.48
CA GLY A 191 3.89 -12.42 13.80
C GLY A 191 5.10 -13.05 14.50
N ARG A 192 6.30 -13.07 13.88
CA ARG A 192 7.51 -13.61 14.54
C ARG A 192 7.95 -12.78 15.75
N ASN A 193 7.67 -11.49 15.75
CA ASN A 193 8.03 -10.57 16.82
C ASN A 193 6.84 -10.34 17.77
N ALA A 194 6.79 -11.08 18.88
CA ALA A 194 5.71 -10.95 19.84
C ALA A 194 5.55 -9.54 20.43
N GLN A 195 6.61 -8.72 20.40
CA GLN A 195 6.57 -7.32 20.84
C GLN A 195 5.68 -6.45 19.94
N ASN A 196 5.53 -6.81 18.65
CA ASN A 196 4.71 -6.08 17.70
C ASN A 196 3.21 -6.45 17.78
N ALA A 197 2.86 -7.41 18.63
CA ALA A 197 1.48 -7.91 18.72
C ALA A 197 0.47 -6.77 18.97
N GLY A 198 -0.60 -6.77 18.19
CA GLY A 198 -1.68 -5.78 18.28
C GLY A 198 -1.41 -4.48 17.50
N PHE A 199 -0.29 -4.39 16.78
CA PHE A 199 -0.04 -3.25 15.90
C PHE A 199 -0.97 -3.29 14.68
N GLU A 200 -0.93 -4.39 13.95
CA GLU A 200 -1.77 -4.61 12.78
C GLU A 200 -3.13 -5.16 13.24
N ARG A 201 -4.23 -4.57 12.72
CA ARG A 201 -5.62 -4.95 13.01
C ARG A 201 -6.27 -5.50 11.74
N ASP A 202 -6.94 -6.63 11.83
CA ASP A 202 -7.52 -7.34 10.68
C ASP A 202 -8.46 -6.46 9.85
N ASP A 203 -9.22 -5.58 10.50
CA ASP A 203 -10.23 -4.70 9.91
C ASP A 203 -9.72 -3.32 9.50
N ALA A 204 -8.48 -2.95 9.85
CA ALA A 204 -7.92 -1.64 9.54
C ALA A 204 -7.28 -1.60 8.14
N PHE A 205 -7.25 -0.43 7.52
CA PHE A 205 -6.29 -0.17 6.46
C PHE A 205 -4.87 -0.36 6.98
N LEU A 206 -4.01 -0.92 6.16
CA LEU A 206 -2.58 -0.99 6.44
C LEU A 206 -1.82 -0.13 5.42
N ALA A 207 -1.22 0.94 5.90
CA ALA A 207 -0.34 1.78 5.12
C ALA A 207 1.13 1.46 5.43
N VAL A 208 1.90 1.05 4.42
CA VAL A 208 3.35 0.84 4.53
C VAL A 208 4.07 1.98 3.81
N ILE A 209 4.87 2.75 4.55
CA ILE A 209 5.59 3.92 4.05
C ILE A 209 7.09 3.64 4.15
N ILE A 210 7.76 3.49 3.00
CA ILE A 210 9.19 3.20 2.92
C ILE A 210 9.96 4.49 2.65
N ILE A 211 10.99 4.76 3.46
CA ILE A 211 11.87 5.92 3.32
C ILE A 211 13.31 5.42 3.31
N ALA A 212 13.95 5.46 2.14
CA ALA A 212 15.31 4.94 1.94
C ALA A 212 16.00 5.63 0.78
N ASP A 213 17.30 5.90 0.92
CA ASP A 213 18.16 6.46 -0.13
C ASP A 213 18.92 5.37 -0.92
N GLU A 214 18.85 4.11 -0.50
CA GLU A 214 19.35 2.95 -1.24
C GLU A 214 18.20 1.99 -1.62
N ASP A 215 18.46 1.08 -2.58
CA ASP A 215 17.48 0.07 -3.00
C ASP A 215 17.44 -1.11 -2.00
N ASP A 216 16.41 -1.93 -2.11
CA ASP A 216 16.21 -3.08 -1.24
C ASP A 216 17.29 -4.15 -1.40
N CYS A 217 17.89 -4.55 -0.28
CA CYS A 217 18.90 -5.59 -0.16
C CYS A 217 18.39 -6.84 0.58
N SER A 218 17.09 -7.06 0.62
CA SER A 218 16.47 -8.18 1.33
C SER A 218 16.98 -9.53 0.84
N THR A 219 17.67 -10.25 1.73
CA THR A 219 18.34 -11.51 1.41
C THR A 219 17.74 -12.70 2.14
N ASP A 220 17.65 -13.84 1.44
CA ASP A 220 17.35 -15.15 2.01
C ASP A 220 18.62 -15.92 2.38
N ASN A 221 19.77 -15.50 1.83
CA ASN A 221 21.04 -16.18 1.96
C ASN A 221 22.13 -15.23 2.45
N THR A 222 22.36 -15.23 3.76
CA THR A 222 23.38 -14.38 4.39
C THR A 222 24.79 -14.62 3.87
N GLN A 223 25.06 -15.70 3.08
CA GLN A 223 26.33 -15.87 2.40
C GLN A 223 26.65 -14.71 1.43
N MET A 224 25.67 -13.94 1.02
CA MET A 224 25.89 -12.68 0.29
C MET A 224 26.79 -11.72 1.06
N PHE A 225 26.83 -11.82 2.38
CA PHE A 225 27.61 -10.97 3.28
C PHE A 225 28.97 -11.56 3.69
N ASP A 226 29.41 -12.64 3.02
CA ASP A 226 30.68 -13.29 3.33
C ASP A 226 31.85 -12.29 3.20
N THR A 227 32.45 -11.98 4.34
CA THR A 227 33.56 -11.03 4.47
C THR A 227 34.90 -11.58 3.95
N SER A 228 35.01 -12.91 3.75
CA SER A 228 36.21 -13.54 3.17
C SER A 228 36.31 -13.32 1.66
N GLN A 229 35.21 -12.98 1.00
CA GLN A 229 35.14 -12.62 -0.40
C GLN A 229 35.02 -11.11 -0.52
N ASN A 230 36.11 -10.41 -0.80
CA ASN A 230 36.18 -8.96 -0.84
C ASN A 230 37.04 -8.41 -1.98
N SER A 231 37.38 -9.24 -2.94
CA SER A 231 38.11 -8.85 -4.15
C SER A 231 37.15 -8.77 -5.35
N ILE A 232 37.45 -7.89 -6.31
CA ILE A 232 36.71 -7.81 -7.56
C ILE A 232 36.67 -9.13 -8.33
N ASP A 233 37.70 -9.97 -8.15
CA ASP A 233 37.82 -11.29 -8.78
C ASP A 233 37.07 -12.39 -8.03
N ASP A 234 36.62 -12.13 -6.81
CA ASP A 234 35.83 -13.09 -6.04
C ASP A 234 34.42 -13.25 -6.63
N PRO A 235 33.77 -14.41 -6.45
CA PRO A 235 32.39 -14.63 -6.91
C PRO A 235 31.39 -13.57 -6.41
N LEU A 236 31.51 -13.13 -5.15
CA LEU A 236 30.66 -12.09 -4.56
C LEU A 236 31.13 -10.68 -4.86
N GLY A 237 32.34 -10.49 -5.40
CA GLY A 237 32.92 -9.18 -5.59
C GLY A 237 33.25 -8.45 -4.26
N PRO A 238 33.56 -7.16 -4.33
CA PRO A 238 33.84 -6.35 -3.15
C PRO A 238 32.69 -6.34 -2.16
N LEU A 239 33.00 -6.31 -0.88
CA LEU A 239 31.99 -6.20 0.19
C LEU A 239 31.48 -4.77 0.27
N SER A 240 30.42 -4.48 -0.46
CA SER A 240 29.72 -3.18 -0.50
C SER A 240 28.26 -3.37 -0.84
N SER A 241 27.43 -2.35 -0.65
CA SER A 241 26.01 -2.33 -1.04
C SER A 241 25.81 -2.61 -2.54
N PHE A 242 26.82 -2.44 -3.37
CA PHE A 242 26.78 -2.83 -4.80
C PHE A 242 26.37 -4.30 -5.01
N ARG A 243 26.64 -5.22 -4.04
CA ARG A 243 26.14 -6.60 -4.10
C ARG A 243 24.62 -6.68 -4.19
N CYS A 244 23.90 -5.76 -3.56
CA CYS A 244 22.44 -5.70 -3.61
C CYS A 244 21.94 -5.43 -5.03
N PHE A 245 22.60 -4.52 -5.74
CA PHE A 245 22.33 -4.28 -7.15
C PHE A 245 22.76 -5.48 -8.02
N GLU A 246 23.98 -6.00 -7.84
CA GLU A 246 24.51 -7.10 -8.64
C GLU A 246 23.63 -8.35 -8.58
N PHE A 247 23.18 -8.71 -7.39
CA PHE A 247 22.41 -9.95 -7.15
C PHE A 247 20.90 -9.74 -7.13
N GLY A 248 20.41 -8.48 -7.00
CA GLY A 248 19.00 -8.16 -6.89
C GLY A 248 18.38 -7.55 -8.12
N VAL A 249 19.20 -7.13 -9.11
CA VAL A 249 18.72 -6.41 -10.29
C VAL A 249 19.32 -7.01 -11.56
N VAL A 250 18.55 -7.02 -12.64
CA VAL A 250 19.01 -7.32 -13.98
C VAL A 250 18.72 -6.16 -14.92
N CYS A 251 19.72 -5.76 -15.70
CA CYS A 251 19.64 -4.64 -16.63
C CYS A 251 20.09 -5.02 -18.03
N ASN A 252 19.92 -4.14 -18.97
CA ASN A 252 20.49 -4.23 -20.33
C ASN A 252 21.65 -3.23 -20.48
N PRO A 253 22.90 -3.71 -20.72
CA PRO A 253 23.34 -5.11 -20.78
C PRO A 253 23.45 -5.75 -19.40
N ASP A 254 23.20 -7.07 -19.33
CA ASP A 254 23.34 -7.86 -18.08
C ASP A 254 24.82 -8.17 -17.81
N ASN A 255 25.51 -7.18 -17.30
CA ASN A 255 26.91 -7.23 -16.88
C ASN A 255 27.11 -6.22 -15.74
N PRO A 256 26.61 -6.51 -14.53
CA PRO A 256 26.51 -5.54 -13.45
C PRO A 256 27.85 -4.88 -13.08
N ARG A 257 28.95 -5.63 -13.08
CA ARG A 257 30.29 -5.10 -12.71
C ARG A 257 30.94 -4.22 -13.78
N ASN A 258 30.44 -4.20 -15.00
CA ASN A 258 31.01 -3.35 -16.06
C ASN A 258 30.51 -1.91 -15.91
N THR A 259 31.43 -0.96 -15.91
CA THR A 259 31.12 0.46 -15.84
C THR A 259 30.31 0.93 -17.08
N GLY A 260 29.47 1.93 -16.87
CA GLY A 260 28.65 2.54 -17.90
C GLY A 260 27.15 2.57 -17.57
N ASN A 261 26.39 3.14 -18.48
CA ASN A 261 24.93 3.23 -18.35
C ASN A 261 24.29 1.86 -18.47
N LYS A 262 23.29 1.64 -17.67
CA LYS A 262 22.38 0.48 -17.71
C LYS A 262 20.98 0.98 -18.05
N SER A 263 20.17 0.13 -18.65
CA SER A 263 18.78 0.43 -19.01
C SER A 263 17.89 -0.78 -18.79
N GLU A 264 16.58 -0.58 -18.81
CA GLU A 264 15.59 -1.66 -18.66
C GLU A 264 15.84 -2.51 -17.42
N CYS A 265 16.22 -1.83 -16.33
CA CYS A 265 16.53 -2.50 -15.06
C CYS A 265 15.25 -2.95 -14.35
N VAL A 266 15.22 -4.21 -13.95
CA VAL A 266 14.10 -4.84 -13.22
C VAL A 266 14.64 -5.71 -12.09
N PRO A 267 13.84 -6.02 -11.06
CA PRO A 267 14.24 -6.99 -10.05
C PRO A 267 14.64 -8.33 -10.66
N ARG A 268 15.61 -8.99 -10.05
CA ARG A 268 16.07 -10.33 -10.44
C ARG A 268 15.27 -11.38 -9.66
N ASP A 269 14.48 -12.18 -10.36
CA ASP A 269 13.64 -13.21 -9.73
C ASP A 269 14.38 -14.53 -9.45
N ASP A 270 15.49 -14.78 -10.15
CA ASP A 270 16.27 -16.01 -10.06
C ASP A 270 17.55 -15.84 -9.22
N SER A 271 17.61 -14.86 -8.34
CA SER A 271 18.74 -14.64 -7.45
C SER A 271 18.94 -15.83 -6.50
N GLN A 272 20.21 -16.24 -6.32
CA GLN A 272 20.54 -17.25 -5.32
C GLN A 272 20.81 -16.66 -3.93
N TYR A 273 20.74 -15.35 -3.78
CA TYR A 273 21.04 -14.63 -2.55
C TYR A 273 19.89 -13.77 -2.05
N MET A 274 19.07 -13.24 -2.92
CA MET A 274 18.01 -12.28 -2.56
C MET A 274 16.64 -12.84 -2.85
N PHE A 275 15.69 -12.52 -2.01
CA PHE A 275 14.29 -12.88 -2.25
C PHE A 275 13.76 -12.20 -3.53
N PRO A 276 12.95 -12.89 -4.34
CA PRO A 276 12.14 -12.25 -5.36
C PRO A 276 11.22 -11.19 -4.71
N VAL A 277 11.10 -10.02 -5.35
CA VAL A 277 10.22 -8.95 -4.85
C VAL A 277 8.75 -9.41 -4.79
N GLN A 278 8.37 -10.34 -5.69
CA GLN A 278 7.03 -10.91 -5.74
C GLN A 278 6.61 -11.59 -4.43
N GLU A 279 7.55 -12.18 -3.68
CA GLU A 279 7.22 -12.79 -2.38
C GLU A 279 6.74 -11.78 -1.34
N TYR A 280 7.26 -10.55 -1.36
CA TYR A 280 6.83 -9.47 -0.48
C TYR A 280 5.50 -8.87 -0.91
N ILE A 281 5.27 -8.79 -2.23
CA ILE A 281 3.99 -8.35 -2.80
C ILE A 281 2.88 -9.32 -2.41
N ASP A 282 3.11 -10.61 -2.59
CA ASP A 282 2.15 -11.66 -2.24
C ASP A 282 1.91 -11.69 -0.73
N PHE A 283 2.97 -11.66 0.08
CA PHE A 283 2.86 -11.59 1.54
C PHE A 283 1.97 -10.42 1.99
N LEU A 284 2.21 -9.22 1.47
CA LEU A 284 1.44 -8.05 1.90
C LEU A 284 -0.02 -8.11 1.44
N LYS A 285 -0.28 -8.61 0.22
CA LYS A 285 -1.64 -8.82 -0.29
C LYS A 285 -2.41 -9.89 0.46
N ASP A 286 -1.72 -10.93 0.93
CA ASP A 286 -2.34 -12.04 1.67
C ASP A 286 -2.56 -11.69 3.16
N LEU A 287 -1.97 -10.61 3.66
CA LEU A 287 -2.08 -10.20 5.06
C LEU A 287 -3.50 -9.74 5.41
N LYS A 288 -4.22 -9.17 4.45
CA LYS A 288 -5.62 -8.72 4.61
C LYS A 288 -6.58 -9.61 3.83
N GLU A 289 -7.77 -9.83 4.40
CA GLU A 289 -8.84 -10.55 3.68
C GLU A 289 -9.21 -9.79 2.39
N ASP A 290 -9.22 -8.45 2.43
CA ASP A 290 -9.39 -7.58 1.27
C ASP A 290 -8.06 -6.85 0.95
N PRO A 291 -7.40 -7.19 -0.19
CA PRO A 291 -6.19 -6.51 -0.62
C PRO A 291 -6.36 -5.00 -0.85
N ASN A 292 -7.58 -4.49 -1.01
CA ASN A 292 -7.84 -3.05 -1.13
C ASN A 292 -7.62 -2.30 0.20
N LEU A 293 -7.48 -2.99 1.32
CA LEU A 293 -7.08 -2.37 2.59
C LEU A 293 -5.59 -2.08 2.67
N ILE A 294 -4.79 -2.48 1.67
CA ILE A 294 -3.36 -2.22 1.62
C ILE A 294 -3.07 -0.93 0.86
N ILE A 295 -2.26 -0.09 1.45
CA ILE A 295 -1.75 1.16 0.86
C ILE A 295 -0.23 1.14 0.99
N VAL A 296 0.48 1.51 -0.05
CA VAL A 296 1.94 1.60 0.00
C VAL A 296 2.41 2.97 -0.46
N ALA A 297 3.48 3.46 0.14
CA ALA A 297 4.08 4.72 -0.27
C ALA A 297 5.61 4.63 -0.17
N GLY A 298 6.30 5.37 -1.03
CA GLY A 298 7.76 5.43 -1.01
C GLY A 298 8.28 6.85 -1.16
N ILE A 299 9.23 7.19 -0.30
CA ILE A 299 10.16 8.31 -0.49
C ILE A 299 11.51 7.65 -0.75
N ILE A 300 11.88 7.47 -2.03
CA ILE A 300 12.98 6.61 -2.45
C ILE A 300 13.81 7.27 -3.54
N GLY A 301 14.98 6.68 -3.86
CA GLY A 301 15.79 7.10 -4.98
C GLY A 301 15.07 6.97 -6.33
N ASN A 302 15.41 7.82 -7.30
CA ASN A 302 14.90 7.70 -8.65
C ASN A 302 15.36 6.37 -9.27
N THR A 303 14.56 5.77 -10.14
CA THR A 303 14.96 4.54 -10.85
C THR A 303 15.94 4.79 -11.99
N ASP A 304 16.04 6.00 -12.47
CA ASP A 304 16.92 6.43 -13.56
C ASP A 304 17.60 7.76 -13.22
N PRO A 305 18.83 7.95 -13.68
CA PRO A 305 19.66 7.04 -14.48
C PRO A 305 20.29 5.92 -13.61
N VAL A 306 20.52 4.74 -14.20
CA VAL A 306 21.32 3.67 -13.61
C VAL A 306 22.71 3.70 -14.26
N VAL A 307 23.70 4.06 -13.47
CA VAL A 307 25.09 4.17 -13.95
C VAL A 307 26.02 3.39 -13.01
N VAL A 308 26.78 2.47 -13.55
CA VAL A 308 27.84 1.79 -12.80
C VAL A 308 29.15 2.53 -13.03
N GLY A 309 29.70 3.08 -11.99
CA GLY A 309 31.01 3.69 -11.94
C GLY A 309 32.06 2.77 -11.33
N ALA A 310 33.17 3.35 -10.92
CA ALA A 310 34.20 2.67 -10.17
C ALA A 310 34.67 3.58 -9.00
N ASP A 311 34.92 2.98 -7.86
CA ASP A 311 35.54 3.67 -6.75
C ASP A 311 37.05 3.93 -7.01
N MET A 312 37.74 4.54 -6.06
CA MET A 312 39.17 4.86 -6.18
C MET A 312 40.06 3.61 -6.29
N ASN A 313 39.57 2.42 -5.92
CA ASN A 313 40.27 1.14 -6.00
C ASN A 313 39.93 0.38 -7.28
N GLY A 314 39.03 0.94 -8.12
CA GLY A 314 38.52 0.30 -9.33
C GLY A 314 37.37 -0.70 -9.11
N SER A 315 36.84 -0.77 -7.89
CA SER A 315 35.67 -1.61 -7.58
C SER A 315 34.38 -0.99 -8.14
N PRO A 316 33.45 -1.80 -8.67
CA PRO A 316 32.18 -1.28 -9.17
C PRO A 316 31.35 -0.66 -8.05
N LYS A 317 30.71 0.45 -8.35
CA LYS A 317 29.74 1.12 -7.48
C LYS A 317 28.60 1.67 -8.32
N LEU A 318 27.44 1.87 -7.71
CA LEU A 318 26.40 2.69 -8.31
C LEU A 318 26.79 4.17 -8.21
N GLU A 319 26.50 4.93 -9.25
CA GLU A 319 26.48 6.38 -9.17
C GLU A 319 25.05 6.80 -8.78
N PRO A 320 24.89 7.84 -7.97
CA PRO A 320 23.57 8.27 -7.54
C PRO A 320 22.61 8.52 -8.72
N SER A 321 21.37 8.08 -8.57
CA SER A 321 20.29 8.38 -9.54
C SER A 321 19.74 9.79 -9.39
N CYS A 322 19.87 10.37 -8.20
CA CYS A 322 19.54 11.76 -7.92
C CYS A 322 20.43 12.32 -6.82
N GLN A 323 20.50 13.66 -6.78
CA GLN A 323 21.31 14.41 -5.82
C GLN A 323 20.68 15.76 -5.52
N SER A 324 20.72 16.19 -4.27
CA SER A 324 20.34 17.53 -3.82
C SER A 324 21.25 18.01 -2.69
N ALA A 325 20.93 19.16 -2.11
CA ALA A 325 21.59 19.62 -0.87
C ALA A 325 21.20 18.76 0.35
N ALA A 326 20.10 18.00 0.25
CA ALA A 326 19.62 17.11 1.31
C ALA A 326 20.27 15.72 1.27
N GLY A 327 20.98 15.36 0.20
CA GLY A 327 21.65 14.07 0.09
C GLY A 327 21.72 13.53 -1.33
N THR A 328 22.11 12.27 -1.45
CA THR A 328 22.19 11.50 -2.70
C THR A 328 21.45 10.19 -2.52
N ALA A 329 20.88 9.65 -3.60
CA ALA A 329 20.24 8.35 -3.54
C ALA A 329 20.61 7.45 -4.71
N ASP A 330 20.74 6.17 -4.45
CA ASP A 330 20.92 5.11 -5.42
C ASP A 330 19.60 4.78 -6.15
N PRO A 331 19.66 4.14 -7.33
CA PRO A 331 18.46 3.79 -8.09
C PRO A 331 17.57 2.79 -7.34
N GLY A 332 16.36 3.21 -6.93
CA GLY A 332 15.39 2.41 -6.18
C GLY A 332 14.55 1.49 -7.08
N ILE A 333 15.14 0.47 -7.70
CA ILE A 333 14.50 -0.38 -8.72
C ILE A 333 13.56 -1.41 -8.10
N ARG A 334 14.05 -2.14 -7.11
CA ARG A 334 13.28 -3.19 -6.39
C ARG A 334 12.14 -2.58 -5.59
N LEU A 335 12.43 -1.47 -4.89
CA LEU A 335 11.42 -0.74 -4.12
C LEU A 335 10.31 -0.18 -5.01
N ARG A 336 10.66 0.43 -6.14
CA ARG A 336 9.66 0.92 -7.07
C ARG A 336 8.77 -0.20 -7.62
N HIS A 337 9.37 -1.34 -8.00
CA HIS A 337 8.62 -2.49 -8.48
C HIS A 337 7.62 -2.99 -7.44
N PHE A 338 8.04 -3.07 -6.16
CA PHE A 338 7.15 -3.43 -5.06
C PHE A 338 5.99 -2.44 -4.93
N LEU A 339 6.26 -1.14 -4.92
CA LEU A 339 5.25 -0.10 -4.75
C LEU A 339 4.24 -0.08 -5.90
N GLU A 340 4.69 -0.19 -7.15
CA GLU A 340 3.83 -0.18 -8.34
C GLU A 340 2.90 -1.41 -8.45
N ALA A 341 3.14 -2.47 -7.67
CA ALA A 341 2.28 -3.65 -7.62
C ALA A 341 0.91 -3.42 -6.93
N PHE A 342 0.68 -2.22 -6.38
CA PHE A 342 -0.56 -1.82 -5.71
C PHE A 342 -1.23 -0.64 -6.46
N PRO A 343 -1.81 -0.87 -7.64
CA PRO A 343 -2.37 0.20 -8.48
C PRO A 343 -3.47 0.95 -7.74
N GLN A 344 -3.51 2.29 -7.89
CA GLN A 344 -4.44 3.21 -7.22
C GLN A 344 -4.29 3.29 -5.68
N ARG A 345 -3.39 2.51 -5.10
CA ARG A 345 -3.11 2.43 -3.66
C ARG A 345 -1.63 2.66 -3.38
N ASN A 346 -0.93 3.32 -4.30
CA ASN A 346 0.47 3.66 -4.12
C ASN A 346 0.76 5.11 -4.47
N THR A 347 1.83 5.63 -3.87
CA THR A 347 2.48 6.87 -4.31
C THR A 347 3.98 6.76 -4.13
N ILE A 348 4.72 7.36 -5.05
CA ILE A 348 6.18 7.32 -5.05
C ILE A 348 6.69 8.74 -5.25
N THR A 349 7.56 9.18 -4.35
CA THR A 349 8.20 10.48 -4.40
C THR A 349 9.72 10.31 -4.29
N THR A 350 10.46 11.28 -4.80
CA THR A 350 11.92 11.23 -4.71
C THR A 350 12.42 11.68 -3.35
N ILE A 351 13.38 10.94 -2.77
CA ILE A 351 14.06 11.32 -1.54
C ILE A 351 15.05 12.49 -1.73
N CYS A 352 15.44 12.75 -2.98
CA CYS A 352 16.37 13.84 -3.30
C CYS A 352 15.72 15.24 -3.30
N ASN A 353 14.49 15.39 -2.82
CA ASN A 353 13.92 16.71 -2.58
C ASN A 353 14.58 17.34 -1.36
N GLU A 354 14.95 18.63 -1.46
CA GLU A 354 15.50 19.38 -0.32
C GLU A 354 14.53 19.49 0.84
N ASP A 355 13.22 19.42 0.54
CA ASP A 355 12.13 19.49 1.50
C ASP A 355 11.19 18.30 1.27
N LEU A 356 11.07 17.43 2.25
CA LEU A 356 10.19 16.26 2.20
C LEU A 356 8.72 16.57 2.57
N SER A 357 8.39 17.84 2.83
CA SER A 357 7.02 18.23 3.21
C SER A 357 6.00 17.91 2.13
N ASP A 358 6.35 18.12 0.86
CA ASP A 358 5.46 17.82 -0.28
C ASP A 358 5.25 16.30 -0.41
N ALA A 359 6.33 15.51 -0.25
CA ALA A 359 6.26 14.06 -0.27
C ALA A 359 5.32 13.53 0.84
N LEU A 360 5.51 13.98 2.06
CA LEU A 360 4.67 13.61 3.19
C LEU A 360 3.22 14.07 3.03
N THR A 361 3.00 15.24 2.43
CA THR A 361 1.65 15.72 2.11
C THR A 361 0.96 14.82 1.08
N VAL A 362 1.66 14.46 -0.01
CA VAL A 362 1.09 13.55 -1.04
C VAL A 362 0.73 12.19 -0.45
N ILE A 363 1.58 11.64 0.43
CA ILE A 363 1.29 10.38 1.13
C ILE A 363 0.04 10.53 2.01
N ALA A 364 -0.04 11.59 2.81
CA ALA A 364 -1.18 11.82 3.69
C ALA A 364 -2.48 12.05 2.90
N GLU A 365 -2.42 12.74 1.76
CA GLU A 365 -3.55 12.89 0.84
C GLU A 365 -3.99 11.57 0.21
N LEU A 366 -3.05 10.68 -0.13
CA LEU A 366 -3.39 9.31 -0.55
C LEU A 366 -4.17 8.60 0.56
N LEU A 367 -3.68 8.63 1.80
CA LEU A 367 -4.37 8.03 2.95
C LEU A 367 -5.76 8.66 3.13
N ARG A 368 -5.87 9.98 3.08
CA ARG A 368 -7.14 10.70 3.16
C ARG A 368 -8.12 10.22 2.08
N SER A 369 -7.65 10.08 0.84
CA SER A 369 -8.50 9.66 -0.28
C SER A 369 -9.00 8.23 -0.15
N VAL A 370 -8.23 7.37 0.53
CA VAL A 370 -8.52 5.95 0.73
C VAL A 370 -9.41 5.71 1.95
N ILE A 371 -9.12 6.37 3.07
CA ILE A 371 -9.95 6.31 4.29
C ILE A 371 -11.35 6.86 3.98
N GLY A 372 -11.45 7.73 2.97
CA GLY A 372 -12.69 8.27 2.47
C GLY A 372 -13.27 9.37 3.34
N SER A 373 -14.31 9.96 2.80
CA SER A 373 -15.09 11.01 3.42
C SER A 373 -16.56 10.65 3.32
N PRO A 374 -17.37 10.88 4.35
CA PRO A 374 -18.82 10.76 4.22
C PRO A 374 -19.40 11.82 3.29
N CYS A 375 -18.58 12.75 2.81
CA CYS A 375 -18.97 13.88 2.01
C CYS A 375 -19.07 13.53 0.53
N LEU A 376 -20.18 13.92 -0.08
CA LEU A 376 -20.44 13.63 -1.47
C LEU A 376 -19.85 14.74 -2.36
N GLU A 377 -18.88 14.38 -3.18
CA GLU A 377 -18.21 15.31 -4.08
C GLU A 377 -18.92 15.45 -5.43
N GLY A 378 -18.86 16.67 -5.99
CA GLY A 378 -19.31 17.01 -7.34
C GLY A 378 -20.65 17.73 -7.36
N ALA A 379 -21.07 18.11 -8.57
CA ALA A 379 -22.34 18.81 -8.83
C ALA A 379 -23.50 17.80 -8.80
N ILE A 380 -23.89 17.35 -7.61
CA ILE A 380 -25.00 16.41 -7.45
C ILE A 380 -26.31 17.16 -7.61
N LYS A 381 -27.19 16.64 -8.47
CA LYS A 381 -28.54 17.16 -8.65
C LYS A 381 -29.33 16.98 -7.35
N GLN A 382 -29.77 18.11 -6.76
CA GLN A 382 -30.43 18.08 -5.46
C GLN A 382 -31.98 18.05 -5.53
N ASP A 383 -32.57 18.42 -6.68
CA ASP A 383 -34.03 18.45 -6.83
C ASP A 383 -34.47 17.80 -8.17
N PRO A 384 -34.99 16.58 -8.16
CA PRO A 384 -35.00 15.65 -7.03
C PRO A 384 -33.61 15.06 -6.76
N LEU A 385 -33.28 14.76 -5.50
CA LEU A 385 -32.08 14.02 -5.14
C LEU A 385 -32.31 12.55 -5.47
N GLU A 386 -31.64 12.10 -6.53
CA GLU A 386 -31.72 10.72 -7.04
C GLU A 386 -30.38 10.02 -6.83
N CYS A 387 -30.28 9.24 -5.75
CA CYS A 387 -29.12 8.45 -5.38
C CYS A 387 -29.48 7.00 -5.07
N GLN A 388 -28.55 6.10 -5.35
CA GLN A 388 -28.55 4.71 -4.91
C GLN A 388 -27.34 4.48 -4.03
N VAL A 389 -27.49 3.81 -2.92
CA VAL A 389 -26.39 3.44 -2.01
C VAL A 389 -26.26 1.95 -1.95
N SER A 390 -25.03 1.46 -2.06
CA SER A 390 -24.73 0.03 -1.96
C SER A 390 -23.45 -0.20 -1.13
N ASP A 391 -23.45 -1.27 -0.34
CA ASP A 391 -22.30 -1.81 0.31
C ASP A 391 -21.69 -2.90 -0.58
N VAL A 392 -20.43 -2.75 -0.94
CA VAL A 392 -19.70 -3.63 -1.86
C VAL A 392 -18.52 -4.23 -1.13
N ARG A 393 -18.48 -5.55 -1.02
CA ARG A 393 -17.32 -6.30 -0.50
C ARG A 393 -16.42 -6.69 -1.66
N PHE A 394 -15.12 -6.67 -1.41
CA PHE A 394 -14.08 -7.04 -2.37
C PHE A 394 -14.23 -6.36 -3.75
N PRO A 395 -14.34 -5.01 -3.79
CA PRO A 395 -14.57 -4.30 -5.03
C PRO A 395 -13.44 -4.55 -6.04
N ASN A 396 -13.81 -4.63 -7.31
CA ASN A 396 -12.90 -4.90 -8.44
C ASN A 396 -12.18 -6.25 -8.41
N THR A 397 -12.67 -7.22 -7.62
CA THR A 397 -12.19 -8.59 -7.60
C THR A 397 -13.26 -9.55 -8.17
N ASP A 398 -12.87 -10.79 -8.46
CA ASP A 398 -13.79 -11.87 -8.86
C ASP A 398 -14.71 -12.35 -7.71
N ARG A 399 -14.42 -11.89 -6.48
CA ARG A 399 -15.22 -12.15 -5.28
C ARG A 399 -16.18 -11.02 -4.93
N GLN A 400 -16.32 -10.01 -5.78
CA GLN A 400 -17.16 -8.84 -5.48
C GLN A 400 -18.60 -9.22 -5.14
N GLU A 401 -19.08 -8.76 -4.00
CA GLU A 401 -20.46 -8.87 -3.53
C GLU A 401 -21.04 -7.48 -3.33
N GLU A 402 -22.24 -7.21 -3.87
CA GLU A 402 -22.90 -5.91 -3.75
C GLU A 402 -24.27 -6.07 -3.05
N THR A 403 -24.50 -5.27 -2.01
CA THR A 403 -25.76 -5.18 -1.28
C THR A 403 -26.32 -3.77 -1.39
N ILE A 404 -27.47 -3.62 -2.06
CA ILE A 404 -28.16 -2.32 -2.19
C ILE A 404 -28.89 -2.00 -0.88
N LEU A 405 -28.60 -0.83 -0.31
CA LEU A 405 -29.26 -0.34 0.90
C LEU A 405 -30.53 0.46 0.55
N ALA A 406 -31.57 0.30 1.36
CA ALA A 406 -32.81 1.06 1.19
C ALA A 406 -32.65 2.52 1.71
N LYS A 407 -33.35 3.47 1.09
CA LYS A 407 -33.46 4.81 1.63
C LYS A 407 -34.34 4.78 2.90
N CYS A 408 -33.99 5.55 3.93
CA CYS A 408 -34.80 5.65 5.15
C CYS A 408 -36.15 6.33 4.87
N ASN A 409 -37.18 5.98 5.65
CA ASN A 409 -38.53 6.48 5.44
C ASN A 409 -38.72 7.92 5.94
N ASN A 410 -37.90 8.35 6.89
CA ASN A 410 -37.99 9.70 7.49
C ASN A 410 -36.56 10.22 7.81
N ALA A 411 -36.51 11.50 8.22
CA ALA A 411 -35.27 12.18 8.56
C ALA A 411 -34.65 11.69 9.89
N ASP A 412 -35.37 10.88 10.67
CA ASP A 412 -34.86 10.32 11.94
C ASP A 412 -34.18 8.96 11.75
N GLY A 413 -34.00 8.52 10.50
CA GLY A 413 -33.28 7.28 10.19
C GLY A 413 -34.09 5.99 10.42
N GLU A 414 -35.43 6.07 10.45
CA GLU A 414 -36.26 4.87 10.57
C GLU A 414 -36.33 4.09 9.24
N ALA A 415 -35.88 2.85 9.29
CA ALA A 415 -36.07 1.92 8.17
C ALA A 415 -37.50 1.37 8.11
N ALA A 416 -37.96 1.02 6.91
CA ALA A 416 -39.24 0.32 6.70
C ALA A 416 -39.29 -1.06 7.38
N THR A 417 -38.13 -1.63 7.64
CA THR A 417 -37.89 -2.94 8.30
C THR A 417 -36.63 -2.80 9.15
N ASN A 418 -36.34 -3.73 10.05
CA ASN A 418 -35.10 -3.77 10.86
C ASN A 418 -33.82 -3.98 10.02
N GLN A 419 -33.75 -3.41 8.82
CA GLN A 419 -32.63 -3.46 7.90
C GLN A 419 -31.94 -2.10 7.83
N PRO A 420 -30.65 -2.02 7.57
CA PRO A 420 -29.96 -0.75 7.44
C PRO A 420 -30.59 0.09 6.31
N CYS A 421 -30.67 1.40 6.57
CA CYS A 421 -31.13 2.36 5.59
C CYS A 421 -30.24 3.60 5.57
N TRP A 422 -30.24 4.36 4.48
CA TRP A 422 -29.41 5.54 4.32
C TRP A 422 -30.19 6.84 4.21
N LEU A 423 -29.57 7.93 4.66
CA LEU A 423 -29.99 9.31 4.44
C LEU A 423 -28.85 10.11 3.83
N ILE A 424 -29.15 10.98 2.90
CA ILE A 424 -28.26 12.03 2.41
C ILE A 424 -28.89 13.35 2.78
N PHE A 425 -28.12 14.20 3.45
CA PHE A 425 -28.55 15.52 3.90
C PHE A 425 -27.40 16.51 3.83
N GLN A 426 -27.73 17.80 3.97
CA GLN A 426 -26.74 18.85 3.92
C GLN A 426 -26.17 19.11 5.32
N ASP A 427 -24.84 18.99 5.45
CA ASP A 427 -24.07 19.40 6.62
C ASP A 427 -22.79 20.12 6.16
N THR A 428 -22.86 21.43 6.05
CA THR A 428 -21.73 22.26 5.64
C THR A 428 -20.65 22.41 6.71
N ALA A 429 -20.92 21.99 7.94
CA ALA A 429 -19.92 21.97 9.01
C ALA A 429 -19.07 20.70 8.92
N ALA A 430 -19.68 19.55 8.62
CA ALA A 430 -18.99 18.30 8.40
C ALA A 430 -18.31 18.24 7.01
N CYS A 431 -18.90 18.90 5.99
CA CYS A 431 -18.43 18.86 4.60
C CYS A 431 -18.15 20.27 4.05
N PRO A 432 -17.20 21.03 4.65
CA PRO A 432 -16.96 22.43 4.29
C PRO A 432 -16.35 22.60 2.89
N ASP A 433 -15.61 21.61 2.40
CA ASP A 433 -14.83 21.68 1.17
C ASP A 433 -15.59 21.16 -0.07
N THR A 434 -16.81 20.64 0.11
CA THR A 434 -17.63 20.16 -1.01
C THR A 434 -18.54 21.25 -1.55
N GLN A 435 -18.86 21.20 -2.85
CA GLN A 435 -19.73 22.20 -3.50
C GLN A 435 -21.16 22.22 -2.92
N THR A 436 -21.64 21.07 -2.46
CA THR A 436 -23.01 20.88 -2.02
C THR A 436 -23.17 20.78 -0.50
N GLY A 437 -22.08 20.51 0.22
CA GLY A 437 -22.11 20.20 1.65
C GLY A 437 -22.94 18.95 1.98
N LEU A 438 -23.16 18.05 1.02
CA LEU A 438 -23.94 16.84 1.23
C LEU A 438 -23.09 15.76 1.92
N THR A 439 -23.67 15.13 2.91
CA THR A 439 -23.12 13.95 3.61
C THR A 439 -24.11 12.80 3.57
N ILE A 440 -23.60 11.59 3.82
CA ILE A 440 -24.41 10.38 3.92
C ILE A 440 -24.25 9.75 5.30
N GLU A 441 -25.36 9.30 5.86
CA GLU A 441 -25.40 8.46 7.06
C GLU A 441 -26.20 7.19 6.82
N VAL A 442 -25.83 6.13 7.52
CA VAL A 442 -26.54 4.84 7.51
C VAL A 442 -27.01 4.49 8.91
N TYR A 443 -28.27 4.12 8.99
CA TYR A 443 -28.98 3.83 10.23
C TYR A 443 -29.36 2.33 10.33
N PRO A 444 -29.42 1.77 11.54
CA PRO A 444 -29.02 2.46 12.77
C PRO A 444 -27.52 2.75 12.80
N GLU A 445 -27.10 3.76 13.55
CA GLU A 445 -25.67 4.10 13.76
C GLU A 445 -24.83 2.93 14.26
N THR A 446 -25.50 1.93 14.85
CA THR A 446 -24.88 0.66 15.30
C THR A 446 -24.75 -0.38 14.19
N TYR A 447 -25.07 -0.04 12.94
CA TYR A 447 -24.87 -0.93 11.82
C TYR A 447 -23.41 -1.00 11.46
N GLU A 448 -22.81 -2.16 11.72
CA GLU A 448 -21.45 -2.49 11.30
C GLU A 448 -21.54 -3.42 10.08
N PRO A 449 -21.14 -2.94 8.89
CA PRO A 449 -21.05 -3.82 7.73
C PRO A 449 -19.94 -4.85 7.93
N PRO A 450 -19.98 -6.00 7.23
CA PRO A 450 -18.90 -6.96 7.27
C PRO A 450 -17.54 -6.33 6.88
N THR A 451 -16.46 -6.85 7.45
CA THR A 451 -15.08 -6.43 7.13
C THR A 451 -14.83 -6.43 5.61
N GLY A 452 -14.10 -5.44 5.11
CA GLY A 452 -13.82 -5.27 3.69
C GLY A 452 -15.02 -4.72 2.88
N THR A 453 -15.99 -4.08 3.54
CA THR A 453 -17.12 -3.44 2.88
C THR A 453 -16.78 -1.99 2.55
N HIS A 454 -16.91 -1.64 1.27
CA HIS A 454 -16.83 -0.27 0.77
C HIS A 454 -18.24 0.22 0.43
N ARG A 455 -18.57 1.45 0.78
CA ARG A 455 -19.86 2.03 0.45
C ARG A 455 -19.75 2.86 -0.82
N TYR A 456 -20.63 2.60 -1.77
CA TYR A 456 -20.74 3.35 -3.01
C TYR A 456 -22.05 4.09 -3.05
N VAL A 457 -21.97 5.36 -3.43
CA VAL A 457 -23.12 6.23 -3.67
C VAL A 457 -23.13 6.61 -5.15
N ARG A 458 -24.19 6.24 -5.86
CA ARG A 458 -24.40 6.60 -7.26
C ARG A 458 -25.49 7.65 -7.33
N CYS A 459 -25.13 8.88 -7.66
CA CYS A 459 -26.06 9.98 -7.78
C CYS A 459 -26.13 10.53 -9.20
N VAL A 460 -27.30 11.05 -9.56
CA VAL A 460 -27.44 11.86 -10.77
C VAL A 460 -26.70 13.18 -10.55
N VAL A 461 -25.89 13.58 -11.52
CA VAL A 461 -25.13 14.83 -11.51
C VAL A 461 -25.72 15.82 -12.49
N GLU A 462 -25.52 17.14 -12.23
CA GLU A 462 -25.99 18.24 -13.10
C GLU A 462 -25.23 18.32 -14.41
#